data_60e77870660b1f99227423e08bdc94c1
#
_entry.id   60e77870660b1f99227423e08bdc94c1
#
_cell.length_a   1.000
_cell.length_b   1.000
_cell.length_c   1.000
_cell.angle_alpha   90.00
_cell.angle_beta   90.00
_cell.angle_gamma   90.00
#
_symmetry.space_group_name_H-M   'P 1'
#
loop_
_entity.id
_entity.type
_entity.pdbx_description
1 polymer ?
#
loop_
_entity_poly.entity_id
_entity_poly.type
_entity_poly.pdbx_seq_one_letter_code
_entity_poly.pdbx_strand_id
1 'polypeptide(L)'
;DAIMNYETPLTHDRLFGWHSALFPTGKSGFSDILVGSYRTEAMEVVSGTFGRERIHYRAPGPERVYDEMDKFLLWLNAPNIAPSLLKSAIAHFWFVCIHPFDDGNGRIARAISDMVLSQTDRSKLRFFSMSMQINKEKKAYYRMLEQAQRGNGDITEWLEWYLACLKRAIDESNGLLSGILNKAIFWKTHSGGIITERQRMILNIYLNGYEGKLTAKNWSKLAEVSLDTATRDVKDLVAKGILSPIQGRVRDVSYTLNYVESDTRVADFTDSVLINHDGNDYISSMYKKQKTVEERISPLDKMRFEQKEMSIDDLVYKYFAYLIG
;
A
#
# COMPACT_ATOMS: atom_id res chain seq x y z
N ASP A 1 -15.30 -4.03 -4.59
CA ASP A 1 -16.38 -3.04 -4.42
C ASP A 1 -15.86 -1.76 -3.76
N ALA A 2 -15.15 -1.83 -2.60
CA ALA A 2 -14.72 -0.68 -1.81
C ALA A 2 -14.02 0.41 -2.64
N ILE A 3 -13.06 0.03 -3.48
CA ILE A 3 -12.29 0.95 -4.34
C ILE A 3 -13.11 1.38 -5.56
N MET A 4 -13.78 0.45 -6.23
CA MET A 4 -14.50 0.76 -7.48
C MET A 4 -15.74 1.63 -7.25
N ASN A 5 -16.39 1.47 -6.11
CA ASN A 5 -17.62 2.18 -5.72
C ASN A 5 -17.37 3.08 -4.49
N TYR A 6 -16.20 3.71 -4.41
CA TYR A 6 -15.80 4.49 -3.24
C TYR A 6 -16.70 5.71 -2.97
N GLU A 7 -17.40 6.22 -3.97
CA GLU A 7 -18.33 7.36 -3.85
C GLU A 7 -19.65 6.98 -3.20
N THR A 8 -20.00 5.68 -3.25
CA THR A 8 -21.24 5.18 -2.65
C THR A 8 -21.10 5.14 -1.13
N PRO A 9 -22.06 5.72 -0.38
CA PRO A 9 -22.04 5.67 1.08
C PRO A 9 -21.94 4.24 1.62
N LEU A 10 -21.24 4.07 2.72
CA LEU A 10 -21.20 2.79 3.41
C LEU A 10 -22.47 2.64 4.26
N THR A 11 -23.16 1.53 4.09
CA THR A 11 -24.39 1.19 4.81
C THR A 11 -24.26 -0.17 5.49
N HIS A 12 -25.18 -0.52 6.38
CA HIS A 12 -25.26 -1.86 6.95
C HIS A 12 -25.37 -2.94 5.87
N ASP A 13 -26.29 -2.75 4.91
CA ASP A 13 -26.49 -3.72 3.82
C ASP A 13 -25.24 -3.91 2.97
N ARG A 14 -24.50 -2.82 2.70
CA ARG A 14 -23.24 -2.90 1.95
C ARG A 14 -22.18 -3.67 2.73
N LEU A 15 -22.08 -3.44 4.06
CA LEU A 15 -21.18 -4.21 4.93
C LEU A 15 -21.59 -5.70 4.99
N PHE A 16 -22.88 -5.98 5.08
CA PHE A 16 -23.40 -7.36 5.04
C PHE A 16 -23.10 -8.06 3.73
N GLY A 17 -23.20 -7.34 2.61
CA GLY A 17 -22.80 -7.82 1.30
C GLY A 17 -21.29 -8.14 1.23
N TRP A 18 -20.43 -7.28 1.78
CA TRP A 18 -18.99 -7.56 1.86
C TRP A 18 -18.69 -8.77 2.75
N HIS A 19 -19.38 -8.88 3.88
CA HIS A 19 -19.21 -10.01 4.79
C HIS A 19 -19.65 -11.32 4.14
N SER A 20 -20.77 -11.33 3.43
CA SER A 20 -21.26 -12.49 2.69
C SER A 20 -20.30 -12.91 1.57
N ALA A 21 -19.68 -11.95 0.88
CA ALA A 21 -18.66 -12.22 -0.13
C ALA A 21 -17.37 -12.83 0.46
N LEU A 22 -17.02 -12.49 1.70
CA LEU A 22 -15.87 -13.09 2.39
C LEU A 22 -16.11 -14.53 2.85
N PHE A 23 -17.35 -14.89 3.13
CA PHE A 23 -17.74 -16.18 3.70
C PHE A 23 -18.92 -16.82 2.95
N PRO A 24 -18.74 -17.14 1.66
CA PRO A 24 -19.85 -17.65 0.82
C PRO A 24 -20.38 -19.01 1.27
N THR A 25 -19.61 -19.74 2.09
CA THR A 25 -20.01 -21.05 2.63
C THR A 25 -20.66 -20.97 4.02
N GLY A 26 -20.75 -19.78 4.63
CA GLY A 26 -21.22 -19.63 6.00
C GLY A 26 -20.22 -20.07 7.06
N LYS A 27 -18.95 -20.30 6.71
CA LYS A 27 -17.92 -20.83 7.60
C LYS A 27 -16.66 -19.99 7.62
N SER A 28 -16.04 -19.93 8.79
CA SER A 28 -14.67 -19.50 8.97
C SER A 28 -13.83 -20.68 9.45
N GLY A 29 -12.96 -21.19 8.58
CA GLY A 29 -12.29 -22.48 8.81
C GLY A 29 -13.29 -23.62 8.97
N PHE A 30 -13.33 -24.23 10.17
CA PHE A 30 -14.27 -25.30 10.48
C PHE A 30 -15.51 -24.85 11.27
N SER A 31 -15.55 -23.59 11.70
CA SER A 31 -16.63 -23.05 12.54
C SER A 31 -17.70 -22.40 11.67
N ASP A 32 -18.96 -22.65 11.97
CA ASP A 32 -20.07 -21.90 11.42
C ASP A 32 -20.07 -20.50 12.01
N ILE A 33 -20.37 -19.47 11.19
CA ILE A 33 -20.44 -18.07 11.59
C ILE A 33 -21.72 -17.43 11.06
N LEU A 34 -22.18 -16.41 11.74
CA LEU A 34 -23.32 -15.62 11.29
C LEU A 34 -22.92 -14.72 10.14
N VAL A 35 -23.37 -15.03 8.91
CA VAL A 35 -22.97 -14.33 7.69
C VAL A 35 -24.03 -13.30 7.27
N GLY A 36 -23.58 -12.11 6.85
CA GLY A 36 -24.47 -11.05 6.36
C GLY A 36 -25.31 -10.39 7.45
N SER A 37 -24.86 -10.47 8.69
CA SER A 37 -25.46 -9.77 9.85
C SER A 37 -24.41 -9.57 10.93
N TYR A 38 -24.67 -8.68 11.88
CA TYR A 38 -23.80 -8.49 13.04
C TYR A 38 -23.93 -9.65 14.02
N ARG A 39 -22.86 -9.87 14.77
CA ARG A 39 -22.79 -10.89 15.83
C ARG A 39 -23.84 -10.68 16.90
N THR A 40 -24.30 -11.78 17.46
CA THR A 40 -25.26 -11.83 18.58
C THR A 40 -24.61 -12.26 19.89
N GLU A 41 -23.34 -12.68 19.83
CA GLU A 41 -22.58 -13.17 20.98
C GLU A 41 -21.51 -12.16 21.41
N ALA A 42 -21.09 -12.27 22.68
CA ALA A 42 -19.95 -11.51 23.19
C ALA A 42 -18.67 -11.89 22.44
N MET A 43 -17.81 -10.91 22.15
CA MET A 43 -16.60 -11.12 21.35
C MET A 43 -15.35 -10.69 22.12
N GLU A 44 -14.40 -11.60 22.22
CA GLU A 44 -13.06 -11.34 22.74
C GLU A 44 -12.01 -11.65 21.68
N VAL A 45 -11.05 -10.76 21.52
CA VAL A 45 -9.87 -11.00 20.68
C VAL A 45 -8.83 -11.68 21.54
N VAL A 46 -8.57 -12.94 21.25
CA VAL A 46 -7.68 -13.78 22.05
C VAL A 46 -6.49 -14.30 21.24
N SER A 47 -5.41 -14.65 21.91
CA SER A 47 -4.30 -15.44 21.37
C SER A 47 -3.84 -16.49 22.37
N GLY A 48 -3.19 -17.54 21.87
CA GLY A 48 -2.72 -18.65 22.69
C GLY A 48 -3.37 -19.96 22.30
N THR A 49 -3.05 -21.01 23.05
CA THR A 49 -3.65 -22.35 22.90
C THR A 49 -4.88 -22.47 23.78
N PHE A 50 -5.81 -23.32 23.38
CA PHE A 50 -7.02 -23.60 24.14
C PHE A 50 -6.72 -23.88 25.63
N GLY A 51 -7.41 -23.16 26.53
CA GLY A 51 -7.21 -23.23 27.98
C GLY A 51 -6.03 -22.38 28.52
N ARG A 52 -5.31 -21.65 27.64
CA ARG A 52 -4.24 -20.68 28.00
C ARG A 52 -4.35 -19.43 27.11
N GLU A 53 -5.57 -19.02 26.84
CA GLU A 53 -5.82 -17.83 26.02
C GLU A 53 -5.45 -16.56 26.78
N ARG A 54 -4.80 -15.63 26.07
CA ARG A 54 -4.62 -14.25 26.51
C ARG A 54 -5.64 -13.38 25.80
N ILE A 55 -6.49 -12.73 26.58
CA ILE A 55 -7.45 -11.74 26.06
C ILE A 55 -6.69 -10.45 25.76
N HIS A 56 -6.71 -10.02 24.50
CA HIS A 56 -6.13 -8.78 24.04
C HIS A 56 -7.13 -7.63 24.09
N TYR A 57 -8.39 -7.91 23.72
CA TYR A 57 -9.44 -6.92 23.65
C TYR A 57 -10.80 -7.56 23.89
N ARG A 58 -11.70 -6.81 24.54
CA ARG A 58 -13.13 -7.16 24.70
C ARG A 58 -13.95 -6.14 23.93
N ALA A 59 -14.64 -6.60 22.89
CA ALA A 59 -15.51 -5.77 22.09
C ALA A 59 -16.78 -5.38 22.88
N PRO A 60 -17.48 -4.29 22.48
CA PRO A 60 -18.80 -3.94 23.06
C PRO A 60 -19.76 -5.12 23.08
N GLY A 61 -20.67 -5.15 24.03
CA GLY A 61 -21.70 -6.17 24.09
C GLY A 61 -22.55 -6.23 22.81
N PRO A 62 -23.10 -7.39 22.44
CA PRO A 62 -23.84 -7.55 21.19
C PRO A 62 -25.03 -6.60 21.07
N GLU A 63 -25.66 -6.26 22.19
CA GLU A 63 -26.78 -5.32 22.27
C GLU A 63 -26.41 -3.87 21.84
N ARG A 64 -25.12 -3.53 21.88
CA ARG A 64 -24.61 -2.20 21.50
C ARG A 64 -24.10 -2.15 20.08
N VAL A 65 -23.92 -3.26 19.39
CA VAL A 65 -23.24 -3.30 18.09
C VAL A 65 -23.95 -2.45 17.05
N TYR A 66 -25.28 -2.53 16.97
CA TYR A 66 -26.04 -1.71 16.01
C TYR A 66 -25.88 -0.22 16.29
N ASP A 67 -26.03 0.21 17.54
CA ASP A 67 -25.91 1.62 17.94
C ASP A 67 -24.49 2.17 17.65
N GLU A 68 -23.46 1.39 17.95
CA GLU A 68 -22.07 1.79 17.66
C GLU A 68 -21.79 1.82 16.15
N MET A 69 -22.38 0.91 15.39
CA MET A 69 -22.27 0.92 13.93
C MET A 69 -23.04 2.07 13.30
N ASP A 70 -24.21 2.44 13.82
CA ASP A 70 -24.95 3.63 13.38
C ASP A 70 -24.13 4.90 13.56
N LYS A 71 -23.51 5.09 14.72
CA LYS A 71 -22.62 6.22 15.02
C LYS A 71 -21.43 6.22 14.06
N PHE A 72 -20.80 5.07 13.86
CA PHE A 72 -19.67 4.92 12.95
C PHE A 72 -20.05 5.27 11.49
N LEU A 73 -21.15 4.74 10.99
CA LEU A 73 -21.61 4.98 9.61
C LEU A 73 -22.04 6.44 9.42
N LEU A 74 -22.70 7.05 10.41
CA LEU A 74 -23.05 8.46 10.39
C LEU A 74 -21.79 9.34 10.28
N TRP A 75 -20.77 9.07 11.10
CA TRP A 75 -19.50 9.80 11.06
C TRP A 75 -18.75 9.56 9.74
N LEU A 76 -18.69 8.31 9.28
CA LEU A 76 -17.95 7.94 8.07
C LEU A 76 -18.53 8.62 6.83
N ASN A 77 -19.85 8.70 6.73
CA ASN A 77 -20.56 9.29 5.60
C ASN A 77 -20.83 10.80 5.76
N ALA A 78 -20.44 11.41 6.87
CA ALA A 78 -20.72 12.82 7.14
C ALA A 78 -20.06 13.73 6.09
N PRO A 79 -20.82 14.60 5.39
CA PRO A 79 -20.29 15.43 4.31
C PRO A 79 -19.36 16.54 4.79
N ASN A 80 -19.47 16.94 6.06
CA ASN A 80 -18.63 17.96 6.69
C ASN A 80 -17.26 17.43 7.14
N ILE A 81 -17.03 16.12 7.07
CA ILE A 81 -15.76 15.50 7.41
C ILE A 81 -15.13 14.99 6.11
N ALA A 82 -14.20 15.79 5.55
CA ALA A 82 -13.54 15.46 4.30
C ALA A 82 -12.74 14.13 4.41
N PRO A 83 -12.75 13.30 3.36
CA PRO A 83 -11.87 12.14 3.29
C PRO A 83 -10.41 12.56 3.47
N SER A 84 -9.65 11.80 4.25
CA SER A 84 -8.24 12.07 4.52
C SER A 84 -7.51 10.80 4.94
N LEU A 85 -6.18 10.83 4.96
CA LEU A 85 -5.38 9.73 5.45
C LEU A 85 -5.68 9.43 6.93
N LEU A 86 -5.90 10.47 7.74
CA LEU A 86 -6.29 10.33 9.15
C LEU A 86 -7.68 9.70 9.29
N LYS A 87 -8.65 10.14 8.49
CA LYS A 87 -9.99 9.52 8.48
C LYS A 87 -9.94 8.04 8.15
N SER A 88 -9.07 7.64 7.21
CA SER A 88 -8.82 6.23 6.88
C SER A 88 -8.27 5.45 8.07
N ALA A 89 -7.29 6.00 8.79
CA ALA A 89 -6.70 5.39 9.98
C ALA A 89 -7.69 5.25 11.14
N ILE A 90 -8.49 6.31 11.38
CA ILE A 90 -9.52 6.33 12.42
C ILE A 90 -10.65 5.34 12.08
N ALA A 91 -11.12 5.33 10.84
CA ALA A 91 -12.15 4.39 10.39
C ALA A 91 -11.74 2.94 10.59
N HIS A 92 -10.49 2.62 10.26
CA HIS A 92 -9.92 1.29 10.49
C HIS A 92 -9.97 0.92 11.96
N PHE A 93 -9.42 1.77 12.81
CA PHE A 93 -9.31 1.53 14.25
C PHE A 93 -10.70 1.39 14.89
N TRP A 94 -11.59 2.33 14.63
CA TRP A 94 -12.92 2.35 15.22
C TRP A 94 -13.74 1.11 14.83
N PHE A 95 -13.72 0.73 13.54
CA PHE A 95 -14.39 -0.49 13.09
C PHE A 95 -13.83 -1.75 13.77
N VAL A 96 -12.50 -1.84 13.93
CA VAL A 96 -11.88 -2.95 14.65
C VAL A 96 -12.25 -2.94 16.14
N CYS A 97 -12.46 -1.79 16.76
CA CYS A 97 -12.91 -1.70 18.14
C CYS A 97 -14.37 -2.13 18.31
N ILE A 98 -15.27 -1.77 17.39
CA ILE A 98 -16.67 -2.25 17.44
C ILE A 98 -16.71 -3.77 17.27
N HIS A 99 -15.87 -4.30 16.37
CA HIS A 99 -15.77 -5.72 16.07
C HIS A 99 -17.12 -6.36 15.77
N PRO A 100 -17.87 -5.88 14.76
CA PRO A 100 -19.30 -6.17 14.63
C PRO A 100 -19.61 -7.57 14.10
N PHE A 101 -18.67 -8.30 13.55
CA PHE A 101 -18.87 -9.62 12.97
C PHE A 101 -18.18 -10.72 13.76
N ASP A 102 -18.63 -11.98 13.60
CA ASP A 102 -17.99 -13.15 14.22
C ASP A 102 -16.56 -13.37 13.72
N ASP A 103 -16.29 -13.11 12.44
CA ASP A 103 -14.97 -13.08 11.83
C ASP A 103 -14.93 -12.07 10.67
N GLY A 104 -13.75 -11.84 10.11
CA GLY A 104 -13.58 -10.96 8.94
C GLY A 104 -13.45 -9.47 9.27
N ASN A 105 -13.57 -9.05 10.53
CA ASN A 105 -13.51 -7.65 10.94
C ASN A 105 -12.25 -6.94 10.44
N GLY A 106 -11.07 -7.56 10.55
CA GLY A 106 -9.83 -6.98 10.05
C GLY A 106 -9.79 -6.83 8.52
N ARG A 107 -10.42 -7.74 7.77
CA ARG A 107 -10.52 -7.66 6.30
C ARG A 107 -11.44 -6.53 5.87
N ILE A 108 -12.59 -6.41 6.53
CA ILE A 108 -13.56 -5.35 6.27
C ILE A 108 -12.99 -3.99 6.70
N ALA A 109 -12.32 -3.89 7.85
CA ALA A 109 -11.64 -2.65 8.27
C ALA A 109 -10.63 -2.16 7.22
N ARG A 110 -9.85 -3.06 6.61
CA ARG A 110 -8.95 -2.69 5.50
C ARG A 110 -9.71 -2.25 4.26
N ALA A 111 -10.83 -2.90 3.93
CA ALA A 111 -11.67 -2.47 2.80
C ALA A 111 -12.27 -1.08 3.03
N ILE A 112 -12.71 -0.77 4.26
CA ILE A 112 -13.16 0.57 4.65
C ILE A 112 -12.03 1.59 4.50
N SER A 113 -10.83 1.24 4.98
CA SER A 113 -9.65 2.09 4.82
C SER A 113 -9.35 2.38 3.35
N ASP A 114 -9.36 1.36 2.50
CA ASP A 114 -9.13 1.50 1.07
C ASP A 114 -10.20 2.35 0.39
N MET A 115 -11.47 2.24 0.82
CA MET A 115 -12.55 3.11 0.35
C MET A 115 -12.28 4.58 0.67
N VAL A 116 -11.94 4.90 1.94
CA VAL A 116 -11.65 6.28 2.37
C VAL A 116 -10.40 6.84 1.67
N LEU A 117 -9.36 6.01 1.48
CA LEU A 117 -8.18 6.41 0.70
C LEU A 117 -8.55 6.70 -0.76
N SER A 118 -9.44 5.91 -1.38
CA SER A 118 -9.92 6.15 -2.73
C SER A 118 -10.76 7.43 -2.84
N GLN A 119 -11.57 7.74 -1.81
CA GLN A 119 -12.26 9.02 -1.68
C GLN A 119 -11.28 10.19 -1.59
N THR A 120 -10.19 10.03 -0.83
CA THR A 120 -9.15 11.04 -0.65
C THR A 120 -8.42 11.34 -1.97
N ASP A 121 -8.07 10.29 -2.71
CA ASP A 121 -7.35 10.38 -3.98
C ASP A 121 -8.28 10.63 -5.17
N ARG A 122 -9.59 10.48 -4.99
CA ARG A 122 -10.62 10.51 -6.05
C ARG A 122 -10.28 9.56 -7.19
N SER A 123 -9.79 8.35 -6.84
CA SER A 123 -9.29 7.39 -7.82
C SER A 123 -9.74 5.97 -7.52
N LYS A 124 -10.12 5.27 -8.58
CA LYS A 124 -10.38 3.82 -8.59
C LYS A 124 -9.10 3.00 -8.79
N LEU A 125 -8.00 3.65 -9.11
CA LEU A 125 -6.71 2.99 -9.30
C LEU A 125 -5.90 3.02 -8.01
N ARG A 126 -5.38 1.86 -7.63
CA ARG A 126 -4.54 1.72 -6.45
C ARG A 126 -3.36 0.80 -6.75
N PHE A 127 -2.17 1.36 -6.72
CA PHE A 127 -0.94 0.64 -7.05
C PHE A 127 -0.22 0.09 -5.82
N PHE A 128 -0.65 0.43 -4.61
CA PHE A 128 -0.10 -0.09 -3.36
C PHE A 128 -1.13 -0.91 -2.60
N SER A 129 -0.67 -1.78 -1.71
CA SER A 129 -1.52 -2.62 -0.88
C SER A 129 -1.20 -2.45 0.61
N MET A 130 -2.07 -1.73 1.30
CA MET A 130 -2.00 -1.62 2.76
C MET A 130 -2.12 -2.99 3.43
N SER A 131 -2.96 -3.88 2.88
CA SER A 131 -3.13 -5.24 3.37
C SER A 131 -1.84 -6.07 3.30
N MET A 132 -1.06 -5.96 2.21
CA MET A 132 0.23 -6.64 2.09
C MET A 132 1.24 -6.09 3.11
N GLN A 133 1.30 -4.77 3.26
CA GLN A 133 2.22 -4.14 4.20
C GLN A 133 1.89 -4.49 5.66
N ILE A 134 0.62 -4.43 6.04
CA ILE A 134 0.15 -4.88 7.37
C ILE A 134 0.53 -6.35 7.61
N ASN A 135 0.40 -7.22 6.60
CA ASN A 135 0.78 -8.63 6.75
C ASN A 135 2.28 -8.81 7.00
N LYS A 136 3.14 -8.02 6.37
CA LYS A 136 4.59 -8.00 6.64
C LYS A 136 4.89 -7.53 8.07
N GLU A 137 4.11 -6.59 8.58
CA GLU A 137 4.26 -5.97 9.90
C GLU A 137 3.24 -6.51 10.93
N LYS A 138 2.72 -7.70 10.73
CA LYS A 138 1.60 -8.28 11.49
C LYS A 138 1.75 -8.14 13.00
N LYS A 139 2.96 -8.38 13.53
CA LYS A 139 3.24 -8.28 14.97
C LYS A 139 3.12 -6.83 15.48
N ALA A 140 3.62 -5.86 14.71
CA ALA A 140 3.52 -4.45 15.05
C ALA A 140 2.06 -3.98 14.99
N TYR A 141 1.32 -4.37 13.95
CA TYR A 141 -0.10 -4.10 13.79
C TYR A 141 -0.93 -4.49 15.02
N TYR A 142 -0.82 -5.75 15.46
CA TYR A 142 -1.58 -6.20 16.62
C TYR A 142 -1.15 -5.53 17.91
N ARG A 143 0.15 -5.24 18.08
CA ARG A 143 0.65 -4.50 19.24
C ARG A 143 0.07 -3.09 19.30
N MET A 144 0.06 -2.35 18.19
CA MET A 144 -0.49 -0.99 18.12
C MET A 144 -2.00 -0.98 18.40
N LEU A 145 -2.73 -1.94 17.86
CA LEU A 145 -4.16 -2.08 18.18
C LEU A 145 -4.37 -2.35 19.67
N GLU A 146 -3.66 -3.32 20.25
CA GLU A 146 -3.80 -3.66 21.68
C GLU A 146 -3.47 -2.47 22.58
N GLN A 147 -2.40 -1.72 22.28
CA GLN A 147 -2.01 -0.52 23.02
C GLN A 147 -3.10 0.56 22.98
N ALA A 148 -3.57 0.90 21.78
CA ALA A 148 -4.58 1.93 21.60
C ALA A 148 -5.95 1.51 22.18
N GLN A 149 -6.34 0.24 22.09
CA GLN A 149 -7.59 -0.30 22.64
C GLN A 149 -7.60 -0.36 24.17
N ARG A 150 -6.44 -0.49 24.81
CA ARG A 150 -6.30 -0.51 26.29
C ARG A 150 -5.99 0.85 26.88
N GLY A 151 -5.70 1.85 26.04
CA GLY A 151 -5.33 3.19 26.45
C GLY A 151 -6.49 3.99 27.01
N ASN A 152 -6.24 5.25 27.27
CA ASN A 152 -7.17 6.25 27.79
C ASN A 152 -7.99 6.97 26.68
N GLY A 153 -7.99 6.44 25.45
CA GLY A 153 -8.59 7.07 24.28
C GLY A 153 -7.59 7.80 23.38
N ASP A 154 -6.33 7.95 23.81
CA ASP A 154 -5.27 8.45 22.95
C ASP A 154 -4.86 7.37 21.93
N ILE A 155 -5.04 7.67 20.64
CA ILE A 155 -4.68 6.78 19.53
C ILE A 155 -3.54 7.34 18.68
N THR A 156 -2.79 8.30 19.19
CA THR A 156 -1.70 8.96 18.45
C THR A 156 -0.68 7.95 17.93
N GLU A 157 -0.22 7.02 18.75
CA GLU A 157 0.72 5.98 18.33
C GLU A 157 0.16 5.07 17.22
N TRP A 158 -1.15 4.79 17.26
CA TRP A 158 -1.83 4.08 16.19
C TRP A 158 -1.82 4.88 14.88
N LEU A 159 -2.15 6.17 14.93
CA LEU A 159 -2.18 7.05 13.77
C LEU A 159 -0.80 7.16 13.13
N GLU A 160 0.23 7.39 13.93
CA GLU A 160 1.62 7.47 13.48
C GLU A 160 2.06 6.16 12.81
N TRP A 161 1.80 5.02 13.47
CA TRP A 161 2.14 3.72 12.90
C TRP A 161 1.40 3.46 11.59
N TYR A 162 0.09 3.77 11.54
CA TYR A 162 -0.74 3.55 10.35
C TYR A 162 -0.24 4.38 9.17
N LEU A 163 0.05 5.67 9.37
CA LEU A 163 0.58 6.55 8.33
C LEU A 163 1.98 6.12 7.87
N ALA A 164 2.84 5.71 8.79
CA ALA A 164 4.15 5.16 8.46
C ALA A 164 4.05 3.83 7.68
N CYS A 165 3.11 2.96 8.04
CA CYS A 165 2.82 1.72 7.32
C CYS A 165 2.30 2.02 5.89
N LEU A 166 1.39 2.97 5.75
CA LEU A 166 0.89 3.44 4.46
C LEU A 166 2.03 3.99 3.59
N LYS A 167 2.90 4.82 4.16
CA LYS A 167 4.08 5.34 3.46
C LYS A 167 4.95 4.20 2.93
N ARG A 168 5.27 3.20 3.75
CA ARG A 168 6.07 2.03 3.32
C ARG A 168 5.40 1.23 2.21
N ALA A 169 4.06 1.07 2.27
CA ALA A 169 3.30 0.41 1.20
C ALA A 169 3.42 1.16 -0.14
N ILE A 170 3.37 2.48 -0.10
CA ILE A 170 3.52 3.35 -1.27
C ILE A 170 4.96 3.29 -1.80
N ASP A 171 5.96 3.44 -0.93
CA ASP A 171 7.38 3.42 -1.31
C ASP A 171 7.76 2.10 -1.99
N GLU A 172 7.30 0.97 -1.46
CA GLU A 172 7.55 -0.35 -2.05
C GLU A 172 6.91 -0.48 -3.44
N SER A 173 5.67 -0.03 -3.58
CA SER A 173 4.97 -0.07 -4.86
C SER A 173 5.66 0.82 -5.91
N ASN A 174 6.12 2.01 -5.51
CA ASN A 174 6.88 2.90 -6.37
C ASN A 174 8.19 2.27 -6.83
N GLY A 175 8.89 1.54 -5.95
CA GLY A 175 10.09 0.79 -6.33
C GLY A 175 9.81 -0.28 -7.38
N LEU A 176 8.73 -1.06 -7.21
CA LEU A 176 8.32 -2.07 -8.18
C LEU A 176 7.92 -1.46 -9.52
N LEU A 177 7.11 -0.40 -9.49
CA LEU A 177 6.65 0.29 -10.69
C LEU A 177 7.82 0.91 -11.46
N SER A 178 8.74 1.58 -10.76
CA SER A 178 9.95 2.13 -11.36
C SER A 178 10.80 1.05 -12.03
N GLY A 179 10.94 -0.13 -11.41
CA GLY A 179 11.64 -1.27 -12.01
C GLY A 179 10.99 -1.72 -13.33
N ILE A 180 9.66 -1.84 -13.35
CA ILE A 180 8.91 -2.23 -14.56
C ILE A 180 9.03 -1.17 -15.65
N LEU A 181 8.89 0.10 -15.31
CA LEU A 181 9.01 1.22 -16.25
C LEU A 181 10.44 1.32 -16.82
N ASN A 182 11.46 1.25 -15.98
CA ASN A 182 12.85 1.27 -16.41
C ASN A 182 13.15 0.14 -17.39
N LYS A 183 12.62 -1.07 -17.13
CA LYS A 183 12.74 -2.20 -18.05
C LYS A 183 12.04 -1.95 -19.39
N ALA A 184 10.83 -1.38 -19.35
CA ALA A 184 10.07 -1.06 -20.55
C ALA A 184 10.78 0.02 -21.39
N ILE A 185 11.27 1.09 -20.73
CA ILE A 185 12.06 2.16 -21.37
C ILE A 185 13.35 1.59 -21.98
N PHE A 186 14.08 0.76 -21.23
CA PHE A 186 15.30 0.12 -21.73
C PHE A 186 15.04 -0.63 -23.02
N TRP A 187 14.00 -1.49 -23.06
CA TRP A 187 13.67 -2.26 -24.26
C TRP A 187 13.15 -1.38 -25.40
N LYS A 188 12.40 -0.34 -25.12
CA LYS A 188 11.94 0.61 -26.15
C LYS A 188 13.13 1.34 -26.79
N THR A 189 14.09 1.80 -25.99
CA THR A 189 15.29 2.50 -26.46
C THR A 189 16.19 1.60 -27.32
N HIS A 190 16.28 0.33 -26.96
CA HIS A 190 17.16 -0.63 -27.66
C HIS A 190 16.40 -1.56 -28.62
N SER A 191 15.17 -1.22 -29.02
CA SER A 191 14.32 -2.03 -29.92
C SER A 191 14.86 -2.14 -31.36
N GLY A 192 15.68 -1.21 -31.81
CA GLY A 192 16.23 -1.17 -33.17
C GLY A 192 17.46 -2.07 -33.44
N GLY A 193 18.00 -2.71 -32.39
CA GLY A 193 19.20 -3.55 -32.50
C GLY A 193 18.88 -5.03 -32.57
N ILE A 194 19.66 -5.78 -33.38
CA ILE A 194 19.58 -7.25 -33.38
C ILE A 194 20.24 -7.76 -32.11
N ILE A 195 19.45 -8.17 -31.14
CA ILE A 195 19.86 -8.75 -29.85
C ILE A 195 19.48 -10.22 -29.89
N THR A 196 20.46 -11.11 -29.60
CA THR A 196 20.21 -12.54 -29.56
C THR A 196 19.33 -12.93 -28.38
N GLU A 197 18.60 -14.04 -28.46
CA GLU A 197 17.78 -14.53 -27.35
C GLU A 197 18.59 -14.73 -26.06
N ARG A 198 19.80 -15.22 -26.17
CA ARG A 198 20.71 -15.35 -25.02
C ARG A 198 21.05 -14.01 -24.40
N GLN A 199 21.40 -13.01 -25.19
CA GLN A 199 21.68 -11.65 -24.71
C GLN A 199 20.44 -11.06 -24.05
N ARG A 200 19.27 -11.23 -24.66
CA ARG A 200 17.99 -10.77 -24.10
C ARG A 200 17.66 -11.43 -22.75
N MET A 201 17.88 -12.74 -22.64
CA MET A 201 17.67 -13.49 -21.40
C MET A 201 18.55 -12.93 -20.28
N ILE A 202 19.85 -12.75 -20.50
CA ILE A 202 20.78 -12.26 -19.47
C ILE A 202 20.50 -10.81 -19.12
N LEU A 203 20.26 -9.95 -20.10
CA LEU A 203 19.86 -8.55 -19.83
C LEU A 203 18.60 -8.48 -18.96
N ASN A 204 17.61 -9.35 -19.20
CA ASN A 204 16.41 -9.41 -18.36
C ASN A 204 16.70 -9.83 -16.92
N ILE A 205 17.67 -10.71 -16.68
CA ILE A 205 18.08 -11.09 -15.32
C ILE A 205 18.61 -9.87 -14.56
N TYR A 206 19.46 -9.07 -15.20
CA TYR A 206 19.99 -7.83 -14.60
C TYR A 206 18.91 -6.74 -14.45
N LEU A 207 18.03 -6.58 -15.42
CA LEU A 207 16.90 -5.65 -15.38
C LEU A 207 15.86 -6.02 -14.29
N ASN A 208 15.81 -7.28 -13.88
CA ASN A 208 14.97 -7.77 -12.79
C ASN A 208 15.64 -7.65 -11.40
N GLY A 209 16.77 -6.95 -11.29
CA GLY A 209 17.40 -6.67 -10.00
C GLY A 209 18.42 -7.73 -9.55
N TYR A 210 19.07 -8.46 -10.46
CA TYR A 210 20.15 -9.35 -10.09
C TYR A 210 21.33 -8.57 -9.47
N GLU A 211 21.65 -8.85 -8.20
CA GLU A 211 22.67 -8.11 -7.43
C GLU A 211 24.13 -8.44 -7.81
N GLY A 212 24.36 -9.40 -8.68
CA GLY A 212 25.69 -9.77 -9.14
C GLY A 212 26.29 -8.75 -10.11
N LYS A 213 27.62 -8.56 -10.06
CA LYS A 213 28.33 -7.69 -11.02
C LYS A 213 28.14 -8.19 -12.44
N LEU A 214 27.83 -7.29 -13.38
CA LEU A 214 27.79 -7.60 -14.80
C LEU A 214 29.22 -7.68 -15.31
N THR A 215 29.75 -8.90 -15.44
CA THR A 215 31.10 -9.24 -15.97
C THR A 215 30.94 -10.37 -16.95
N ALA A 216 31.93 -10.53 -17.88
CA ALA A 216 31.95 -11.67 -18.80
C ALA A 216 31.94 -13.02 -18.07
N LYS A 217 32.56 -13.10 -16.88
CA LYS A 217 32.56 -14.31 -16.04
C LYS A 217 31.17 -14.64 -15.46
N ASN A 218 30.44 -13.65 -14.93
CA ASN A 218 29.10 -13.88 -14.45
C ASN A 218 28.12 -14.12 -15.59
N TRP A 219 28.29 -13.42 -16.72
CA TRP A 219 27.53 -13.68 -17.95
C TRP A 219 27.70 -15.15 -18.42
N SER A 220 28.95 -15.64 -18.48
CA SER A 220 29.25 -17.03 -18.83
C SER A 220 28.52 -18.05 -17.95
N LYS A 221 28.48 -17.78 -16.62
CA LYS A 221 27.76 -18.64 -15.66
C LYS A 221 26.25 -18.61 -15.86
N LEU A 222 25.68 -17.41 -16.00
CA LEU A 222 24.23 -17.22 -16.13
C LEU A 222 23.69 -17.72 -17.47
N ALA A 223 24.48 -17.60 -18.53
CA ALA A 223 24.14 -18.05 -19.88
C ALA A 223 24.57 -19.51 -20.18
N GLU A 224 25.28 -20.15 -19.25
CA GLU A 224 25.83 -21.52 -19.41
C GLU A 224 26.68 -21.68 -20.70
N VAL A 225 27.52 -20.68 -20.99
CA VAL A 225 28.37 -20.65 -22.17
C VAL A 225 29.85 -20.49 -21.81
N SER A 226 30.74 -20.72 -22.77
CA SER A 226 32.18 -20.47 -22.58
C SER A 226 32.46 -18.98 -22.28
N LEU A 227 33.53 -18.69 -21.59
CA LEU A 227 33.97 -17.32 -21.31
C LEU A 227 34.23 -16.52 -22.60
N ASP A 228 34.72 -17.16 -23.66
CA ASP A 228 34.93 -16.53 -24.97
C ASP A 228 33.60 -16.10 -25.61
N THR A 229 32.58 -16.94 -25.54
CA THR A 229 31.23 -16.61 -26.01
C THR A 229 30.62 -15.47 -25.22
N ALA A 230 30.71 -15.52 -23.90
CA ALA A 230 30.26 -14.45 -23.03
C ALA A 230 30.97 -13.11 -23.29
N THR A 231 32.31 -13.18 -23.55
CA THR A 231 33.09 -12.00 -23.88
C THR A 231 32.66 -11.38 -25.21
N ARG A 232 32.34 -12.20 -26.21
CA ARG A 232 31.82 -11.72 -27.51
C ARG A 232 30.44 -11.07 -27.34
N ASP A 233 29.55 -11.72 -26.60
CA ASP A 233 28.21 -11.16 -26.29
C ASP A 233 28.29 -9.79 -25.63
N VAL A 234 29.13 -9.63 -24.59
CA VAL A 234 29.31 -8.38 -23.87
C VAL A 234 29.92 -7.30 -24.78
N LYS A 235 30.98 -7.64 -25.58
CA LYS A 235 31.59 -6.70 -26.54
C LYS A 235 30.60 -6.24 -27.59
N ASP A 236 29.77 -7.13 -28.11
CA ASP A 236 28.70 -6.80 -29.06
C ASP A 236 27.70 -5.83 -28.47
N LEU A 237 27.27 -6.08 -27.21
CA LEU A 237 26.37 -5.18 -26.51
C LEU A 237 27.00 -3.82 -26.19
N VAL A 238 28.30 -3.75 -25.92
CA VAL A 238 29.02 -2.47 -25.75
C VAL A 238 29.09 -1.74 -27.10
N ALA A 239 29.38 -2.42 -28.21
CA ALA A 239 29.41 -1.82 -29.55
C ALA A 239 28.02 -1.27 -29.96
N LYS A 240 26.93 -1.89 -29.48
CA LYS A 240 25.56 -1.44 -29.69
C LYS A 240 25.12 -0.35 -28.72
N GLY A 241 25.98 0.11 -27.81
CA GLY A 241 25.64 1.12 -26.80
C GLY A 241 24.65 0.67 -25.72
N ILE A 242 24.45 -0.66 -25.59
CA ILE A 242 23.54 -1.24 -24.57
C ILE A 242 24.23 -1.37 -23.22
N LEU A 243 25.54 -1.64 -23.26
CA LEU A 243 26.41 -1.72 -22.08
C LEU A 243 27.54 -0.69 -22.16
N SER A 244 27.97 -0.19 -21.01
CA SER A 244 29.17 0.63 -20.85
C SER A 244 30.13 0.01 -19.84
N PRO A 245 31.44 0.01 -20.10
CA PRO A 245 32.42 -0.43 -19.13
C PRO A 245 32.51 0.55 -17.97
N ILE A 246 32.57 0.03 -16.75
CA ILE A 246 32.81 0.85 -15.55
C ILE A 246 34.30 1.13 -15.47
N GLN A 247 34.68 2.42 -15.52
CA GLN A 247 36.09 2.85 -15.47
C GLN A 247 36.75 2.44 -14.14
N GLY A 248 38.01 2.02 -14.17
CA GLY A 248 38.85 1.86 -12.98
C GLY A 248 39.41 0.48 -12.69
N ARG A 249 39.18 -0.58 -13.50
CA ARG A 249 39.78 -1.90 -13.29
C ARG A 249 40.32 -2.50 -14.61
N VAL A 250 41.62 -2.79 -14.64
CA VAL A 250 42.30 -3.46 -15.78
C VAL A 250 42.03 -4.98 -15.76
N ARG A 251 41.78 -5.58 -14.58
CA ARG A 251 41.41 -6.99 -14.44
C ARG A 251 39.96 -7.09 -13.94
N ASP A 252 39.16 -7.92 -14.58
CA ASP A 252 37.72 -8.09 -14.34
C ASP A 252 36.89 -6.81 -14.62
N VAL A 253 36.83 -6.40 -15.89
CA VAL A 253 36.00 -5.29 -16.33
C VAL A 253 34.54 -5.61 -16.02
N SER A 254 33.91 -4.73 -15.21
CA SER A 254 32.48 -4.75 -14.98
C SER A 254 31.78 -3.74 -15.88
N TYR A 255 30.53 -4.02 -16.20
CA TYR A 255 29.72 -3.20 -17.10
C TYR A 255 28.47 -2.71 -16.39
N THR A 256 27.90 -1.66 -16.89
CA THR A 256 26.58 -1.16 -16.49
C THR A 256 25.64 -1.13 -17.68
N LEU A 257 24.35 -1.30 -17.42
CA LEU A 257 23.31 -1.09 -18.41
C LEU A 257 23.22 0.39 -18.75
N ASN A 258 23.16 0.74 -20.03
CA ASN A 258 22.94 2.11 -20.45
C ASN A 258 21.45 2.40 -20.39
N TYR A 259 21.03 3.03 -19.29
CA TYR A 259 19.74 3.69 -19.21
C TYR A 259 19.89 5.06 -19.86
N VAL A 260 18.96 5.41 -20.73
CA VAL A 260 18.82 6.83 -21.11
C VAL A 260 18.24 7.51 -19.89
N GLU A 261 19.09 8.21 -19.13
CA GLU A 261 18.61 9.13 -18.10
C GLU A 261 17.70 10.15 -18.78
N SER A 262 16.43 10.01 -18.59
CA SER A 262 15.47 11.02 -19.03
C SER A 262 14.52 11.34 -17.89
N ASP A 263 14.85 12.38 -17.16
CA ASP A 263 13.91 13.04 -16.24
C ASP A 263 12.62 13.50 -16.94
N THR A 264 12.66 13.64 -18.27
CA THR A 264 11.52 14.08 -19.10
C THR A 264 10.73 12.93 -19.75
N ARG A 265 11.34 11.76 -19.97
CA ARG A 265 10.70 10.68 -20.77
C ARG A 265 9.93 9.65 -19.95
N VAL A 266 10.13 9.58 -18.64
CA VAL A 266 9.25 8.80 -17.75
C VAL A 266 7.88 9.45 -17.71
N ALA A 267 7.81 10.78 -17.66
CA ALA A 267 6.57 11.53 -17.76
C ALA A 267 5.86 11.27 -19.11
N ASP A 268 6.57 11.40 -20.24
CA ASP A 268 6.01 11.20 -21.59
C ASP A 268 5.53 9.75 -21.82
N PHE A 269 6.23 8.75 -21.26
CA PHE A 269 5.84 7.35 -21.38
C PHE A 269 4.65 7.02 -20.47
N THR A 270 4.61 7.57 -19.26
CA THR A 270 3.47 7.47 -18.37
C THR A 270 2.25 8.16 -18.96
N ASP A 271 2.40 9.30 -19.60
CA ASP A 271 1.33 10.00 -20.31
C ASP A 271 0.78 9.14 -21.49
N SER A 272 1.66 8.43 -22.20
CA SER A 272 1.24 7.61 -23.35
C SER A 272 0.66 6.23 -22.99
N VAL A 273 1.03 5.65 -21.83
CA VAL A 273 0.60 4.30 -21.41
C VAL A 273 -0.54 4.35 -20.39
N LEU A 274 -0.67 5.46 -19.68
CA LEU A 274 -1.61 5.64 -18.57
C LEU A 274 -2.65 6.74 -18.83
N ILE A 275 -2.70 7.32 -20.03
CA ILE A 275 -3.85 8.10 -20.46
C ILE A 275 -5.02 7.13 -20.59
N ASN A 276 -5.77 7.02 -19.52
CA ASN A 276 -7.02 6.31 -19.50
C ASN A 276 -8.11 7.11 -20.20
N HIS A 277 -9.15 6.43 -20.61
CA HIS A 277 -10.31 6.92 -21.33
C HIS A 277 -10.97 8.21 -20.83
N ASP A 278 -10.55 8.77 -19.69
CA ASP A 278 -11.13 9.97 -19.08
C ASP A 278 -10.18 11.18 -19.02
N GLY A 279 -9.00 11.13 -19.68
CA GLY A 279 -8.12 12.31 -19.83
C GLY A 279 -7.49 12.85 -18.52
N ASN A 280 -7.52 12.10 -17.43
CA ASN A 280 -6.94 12.52 -16.15
C ASN A 280 -5.51 11.97 -15.99
N ASP A 281 -4.57 12.89 -15.95
CA ASP A 281 -3.14 12.68 -15.73
C ASP A 281 -2.84 12.25 -14.28
N TYR A 282 -3.05 10.95 -14.00
CA TYR A 282 -2.98 10.39 -12.65
C TYR A 282 -1.55 10.33 -12.09
N ILE A 283 -0.56 9.99 -12.91
CA ILE A 283 0.84 9.82 -12.46
C ILE A 283 1.55 11.15 -12.31
N SER A 284 1.34 12.09 -13.21
CA SER A 284 1.81 13.46 -13.04
C SER A 284 1.19 14.09 -11.79
N SER A 285 -0.09 13.79 -11.52
CA SER A 285 -0.74 14.21 -10.28
C SER A 285 -0.16 13.50 -9.05
N MET A 286 0.25 12.23 -9.13
CA MET A 286 0.92 11.53 -8.03
C MET A 286 2.33 12.08 -7.79
N TYR A 287 3.13 12.32 -8.83
CA TYR A 287 4.47 12.93 -8.68
C TYR A 287 4.41 14.38 -8.18
N LYS A 288 3.46 15.18 -8.66
CA LYS A 288 3.19 16.51 -8.10
C LYS A 288 2.64 16.45 -6.68
N LYS A 289 1.90 15.39 -6.33
CA LYS A 289 1.35 15.16 -4.98
C LYS A 289 2.36 14.53 -4.01
N GLN A 290 3.41 13.84 -4.50
CA GLN A 290 4.50 13.34 -3.65
C GLN A 290 5.32 14.46 -2.99
N LYS A 291 5.30 15.67 -3.53
CA LYS A 291 6.00 16.81 -2.90
C LYS A 291 5.42 17.18 -1.54
N THR A 292 4.26 16.61 -1.12
CA THR A 292 3.64 17.18 0.08
C THR A 292 2.61 16.29 0.79
N VAL A 293 3.03 15.30 1.55
CA VAL A 293 2.31 14.98 2.80
C VAL A 293 2.29 16.22 3.72
N GLU A 294 3.35 17.01 3.71
CA GLU A 294 3.47 18.28 4.42
C GLU A 294 2.59 19.42 3.89
N GLU A 295 2.17 19.43 2.62
CA GLU A 295 1.29 20.46 2.02
C GLU A 295 -0.21 20.17 2.15
N ARG A 296 -0.63 19.01 2.67
CA ARG A 296 -2.04 18.60 2.77
C ARG A 296 -2.69 18.83 4.13
N ILE A 297 -1.92 19.13 5.13
CA ILE A 297 -2.44 19.79 6.33
C ILE A 297 -2.86 21.17 5.85
N SER A 298 -4.10 21.60 6.13
CA SER A 298 -4.56 22.91 5.66
C SER A 298 -3.51 23.96 6.00
N PRO A 299 -3.27 24.97 5.15
CA PRO A 299 -2.31 26.02 5.45
C PRO A 299 -2.55 26.67 6.83
N LEU A 300 -3.80 26.67 7.27
CA LEU A 300 -4.21 27.19 8.57
C LEU A 300 -3.80 26.25 9.71
N ASP A 301 -3.93 24.94 9.53
CA ASP A 301 -3.57 23.94 10.55
C ASP A 301 -2.05 23.73 10.59
N LYS A 302 -1.35 23.87 9.44
CA LYS A 302 0.11 23.90 9.36
C LYS A 302 0.67 25.12 10.10
N MET A 303 0.07 26.28 9.90
CA MET A 303 0.46 27.54 10.56
C MET A 303 0.23 27.45 12.08
N ARG A 304 -0.87 26.86 12.54
CA ARG A 304 -1.17 26.65 13.96
C ARG A 304 -0.28 25.60 14.62
N PHE A 305 0.09 24.54 13.87
CA PHE A 305 1.03 23.51 14.33
C PHE A 305 2.46 24.06 14.43
N GLU A 306 2.92 24.82 13.42
CA GLU A 306 4.25 25.47 13.43
C GLU A 306 4.35 26.57 14.49
N GLN A 307 3.25 27.26 14.81
CA GLN A 307 3.18 28.29 15.86
C GLN A 307 2.97 27.72 17.27
N LYS A 308 2.94 26.36 17.44
CA LYS A 308 2.63 25.66 18.69
C LYS A 308 1.30 26.07 19.32
N GLU A 309 0.40 26.64 18.54
CA GLU A 309 -0.97 27.01 18.96
C GLU A 309 -1.95 25.83 18.84
N MET A 310 -1.54 24.75 18.21
CA MET A 310 -2.31 23.51 18.12
C MET A 310 -1.32 22.34 18.29
N SER A 311 -1.51 21.57 19.34
CA SER A 311 -0.79 20.31 19.53
C SER A 311 -1.39 19.20 18.63
N ILE A 312 -0.65 18.10 18.45
CA ILE A 312 -1.23 16.87 17.87
C ILE A 312 -2.46 16.45 18.66
N ASP A 313 -2.43 16.63 19.97
CA ASP A 313 -3.55 16.35 20.89
C ASP A 313 -4.77 17.22 20.60
N ASP A 314 -4.58 18.50 20.26
CA ASP A 314 -5.68 19.39 19.88
C ASP A 314 -6.29 19.01 18.52
N LEU A 315 -5.46 18.55 17.59
CA LEU A 315 -5.92 18.07 16.28
C LEU A 315 -6.71 16.76 16.44
N VAL A 316 -6.19 15.84 17.23
CA VAL A 316 -6.83 14.58 17.58
C VAL A 316 -8.08 14.87 18.44
N TYR A 317 -8.00 15.74 19.43
CA TYR A 317 -9.11 16.10 20.28
C TYR A 317 -10.23 16.82 19.52
N LYS A 318 -9.91 17.73 18.61
CA LYS A 318 -10.90 18.40 17.73
C LYS A 318 -11.68 17.42 16.87
N TYR A 319 -11.04 16.31 16.46
CA TYR A 319 -11.68 15.25 15.67
C TYR A 319 -12.23 14.12 16.54
N PHE A 320 -11.73 13.93 17.77
CA PHE A 320 -12.12 12.86 18.70
C PHE A 320 -13.11 13.28 19.78
N ALA A 321 -13.13 14.54 20.23
CA ALA A 321 -14.10 15.02 21.21
C ALA A 321 -15.56 14.86 20.72
N TYR A 322 -15.73 14.81 19.40
CA TYR A 322 -17.01 14.45 18.78
C TYR A 322 -17.34 12.94 18.86
N LEU A 323 -16.37 12.11 19.22
CA LEU A 323 -16.49 10.65 19.26
C LEU A 323 -16.70 10.10 20.68
N ILE A 324 -16.38 10.89 21.71
CA ILE A 324 -16.41 10.47 23.13
C ILE A 324 -17.52 11.22 23.90
N GLY A 325 -18.02 12.34 23.41
CA GLY A 325 -19.18 13.07 23.97
C GLY A 325 -20.48 12.53 23.43
#